data_3311642d3d14d42bbba1db7291bf199c
#
_entry.id   3311642d3d14d42bbba1db7291bf199c
#
_cell.length_a   1.000
_cell.length_b   1.000
_cell.length_c   1.000
_cell.angle_alpha   90.00
_cell.angle_beta   90.00
_cell.angle_gamma   90.00
#
_symmetry.space_group_name_H-M   'P 1'
#
loop_
_entity.id
_entity.type
_entity.pdbx_description
1 polymer ?
#
loop_
_entity_poly.entity_id
_entity_poly.type
_entity_poly.pdbx_seq_one_letter_code
_entity_poly.pdbx_strand_id
1 'polypeptide(L)'
;MAKLKTAYFCQNCGTQYSKWQGQCHACKQWNTIVEEVVQKDSAPVWQEKETISKNKAPKYIAVSQISTQQESRLNSNNHELNNVLGGGIVPGSVTVLGGEPGIGKSTLLLQIALNLPYRTLYVSGEESEKQIKMRADRIPHHLDNCFILTETKTQNIFQQIKELLPEIVIIDSIQTLQSDYIEASAGSISQIRECTSELIKFAKTTHTPVILIGHITKDGQIAGPKILEHMVDTVLQFEGDRNHVYRILRSLKNRFGSTSELGIYEMLSNGLREVNNPSEILISKTDETISGTTIAATLEGMRPLMIEIQALVSTAVYGTPQRSTTGFNAKRLNMLLAVLEKRAGFRLGAKDVFLNITGGITIDDPATDLGVAMAILSSNEDIAIEKDVCFAGEVGLGGEIRPVQRVEQRITEAEKLGFNTIFISKYNKIALKNTKIKIVKVAKIEDAIGELFG
;
A
#
# COMPACT_ATOMS: atom_id res chain seq x y z
N MET A 1 -14.69 -46.01 -9.30
CA MET A 1 -13.35 -45.51 -8.89
C MET A 1 -13.00 -44.37 -9.81
N ALA A 2 -12.93 -43.12 -9.29
CA ALA A 2 -12.51 -41.96 -10.07
C ALA A 2 -11.06 -42.16 -10.49
N LYS A 3 -10.73 -41.94 -11.77
CA LYS A 3 -9.36 -41.98 -12.27
C LYS A 3 -8.60 -40.82 -11.66
N LEU A 4 -7.71 -41.07 -10.70
CA LEU A 4 -6.70 -40.12 -10.21
C LEU A 4 -5.86 -39.66 -11.41
N LYS A 5 -5.79 -38.40 -11.66
CA LYS A 5 -4.87 -37.80 -12.64
C LYS A 5 -3.73 -37.08 -11.88
N THR A 6 -2.51 -37.46 -12.18
CA THR A 6 -1.35 -36.73 -11.71
C THR A 6 -1.08 -35.53 -12.62
N ALA A 7 -0.66 -34.41 -12.05
CA ALA A 7 -0.20 -33.23 -12.74
C ALA A 7 1.07 -32.70 -12.04
N TYR A 8 1.88 -31.96 -12.76
CA TYR A 8 3.14 -31.44 -12.26
C TYR A 8 3.03 -29.92 -12.09
N PHE A 9 3.30 -29.43 -10.89
CA PHE A 9 3.18 -28.00 -10.57
C PHE A 9 4.53 -27.41 -10.17
N CYS A 10 4.84 -26.24 -10.71
CA CYS A 10 5.99 -25.47 -10.29
C CYS A 10 5.74 -24.84 -8.92
N GLN A 11 6.57 -25.16 -7.92
CA GLN A 11 6.46 -24.64 -6.56
C GLN A 11 6.89 -23.16 -6.43
N ASN A 12 7.39 -22.53 -7.49
CA ASN A 12 7.72 -21.12 -7.50
C ASN A 12 6.65 -20.24 -8.19
N CYS A 13 6.06 -20.69 -9.29
CA CYS A 13 5.10 -19.91 -10.07
C CYS A 13 3.76 -20.61 -10.28
N GLY A 14 3.54 -21.83 -9.77
CA GLY A 14 2.29 -22.60 -9.85
C GLY A 14 1.90 -23.04 -11.28
N THR A 15 2.76 -22.87 -12.27
CA THR A 15 2.46 -23.33 -13.64
C THR A 15 2.30 -24.84 -13.66
N GLN A 16 1.21 -25.30 -14.25
CA GLN A 16 0.91 -26.73 -14.39
C GLN A 16 1.51 -27.30 -15.66
N TYR A 17 2.08 -28.48 -15.55
CA TYR A 17 2.63 -29.26 -16.67
C TYR A 17 2.02 -30.65 -16.69
N SER A 18 1.93 -31.24 -17.89
CA SER A 18 1.46 -32.62 -18.09
C SER A 18 2.53 -33.67 -17.81
N LYS A 19 3.81 -33.25 -17.76
CA LYS A 19 4.96 -34.10 -17.50
C LYS A 19 5.98 -33.33 -16.66
N TRP A 20 6.78 -34.06 -15.88
CA TRP A 20 7.89 -33.47 -15.12
C TRP A 20 8.95 -32.86 -16.05
N GLN A 21 9.50 -31.73 -15.66
CA GLN A 21 10.57 -31.00 -16.36
C GLN A 21 11.54 -30.48 -15.32
N GLY A 22 12.84 -30.49 -15.62
CA GLY A 22 13.87 -30.00 -14.69
C GLY A 22 13.85 -28.49 -14.50
N GLN A 23 13.38 -27.73 -15.50
CA GLN A 23 13.27 -26.28 -15.45
C GLN A 23 11.84 -25.84 -15.78
N CYS A 24 11.32 -24.91 -15.00
CA CYS A 24 10.03 -24.29 -15.29
C CYS A 24 10.15 -23.29 -16.44
N HIS A 25 9.39 -23.48 -17.53
CA HIS A 25 9.44 -22.59 -18.68
C HIS A 25 8.84 -21.19 -18.41
N ALA A 26 7.94 -21.08 -17.42
CA ALA A 26 7.28 -19.83 -17.07
C ALA A 26 8.19 -18.92 -16.21
N CYS A 27 8.79 -19.45 -15.13
CA CYS A 27 9.63 -18.66 -14.21
C CYS A 27 11.12 -18.95 -14.33
N LYS A 28 11.52 -19.92 -15.20
CA LYS A 28 12.91 -20.33 -15.47
C LYS A 28 13.68 -20.89 -14.25
N GLN A 29 13.00 -21.16 -13.16
CA GLN A 29 13.63 -21.79 -11.98
C GLN A 29 13.82 -23.29 -12.19
N TRP A 30 14.94 -23.82 -11.67
CA TRP A 30 15.30 -25.23 -11.76
C TRP A 30 14.79 -26.01 -10.53
N ASN A 31 14.44 -27.28 -10.74
CA ASN A 31 14.05 -28.23 -9.68
C ASN A 31 12.86 -27.76 -8.80
N THR A 32 11.95 -26.98 -9.38
CA THR A 32 10.77 -26.48 -8.69
C THR A 32 9.47 -27.20 -9.07
N ILE A 33 9.53 -28.21 -9.95
CA ILE A 33 8.36 -28.91 -10.46
C ILE A 33 8.14 -30.20 -9.66
N VAL A 34 7.00 -30.29 -8.98
CA VAL A 34 6.60 -31.41 -8.12
C VAL A 34 5.35 -32.08 -8.68
N GLU A 35 5.25 -33.40 -8.54
CA GLU A 35 4.06 -34.18 -8.92
C GLU A 35 2.98 -34.03 -7.83
N GLU A 36 1.74 -33.75 -8.23
CA GLU A 36 0.58 -33.66 -7.36
C GLU A 36 -0.61 -34.41 -7.97
N VAL A 37 -1.43 -34.99 -7.10
CA VAL A 37 -2.63 -35.74 -7.51
C VAL A 37 -3.80 -34.77 -7.57
N VAL A 38 -4.46 -34.72 -8.74
CA VAL A 38 -5.64 -33.88 -8.98
C VAL A 38 -6.87 -34.79 -9.06
N GLN A 39 -7.82 -34.61 -8.14
CA GLN A 39 -9.11 -35.27 -8.20
C GLN A 39 -10.05 -34.51 -9.13
N LYS A 40 -10.73 -35.19 -10.03
CA LYS A 40 -11.71 -34.62 -10.94
C LYS A 40 -13.13 -34.84 -10.43
N ASP A 41 -13.92 -33.73 -10.48
CA ASP A 41 -15.36 -33.66 -10.56
C ASP A 41 -16.19 -34.01 -9.32
N SER A 42 -16.35 -33.08 -8.41
CA SER A 42 -17.63 -32.78 -7.78
C SER A 42 -18.02 -31.31 -8.09
N ALA A 43 -19.28 -31.08 -8.43
CA ALA A 43 -19.78 -29.72 -8.60
C ALA A 43 -19.57 -28.94 -7.30
N PRO A 44 -19.13 -27.65 -7.37
CA PRO A 44 -18.91 -26.85 -6.16
C PRO A 44 -20.14 -26.83 -5.27
N VAL A 45 -19.94 -26.93 -3.97
CA VAL A 45 -21.02 -27.04 -2.96
C VAL A 45 -22.00 -25.87 -3.01
N TRP A 46 -21.57 -24.67 -3.45
CA TRP A 46 -22.44 -23.49 -3.57
C TRP A 46 -23.31 -23.46 -4.83
N GLN A 47 -23.08 -24.35 -5.80
CA GLN A 47 -24.02 -24.53 -6.92
C GLN A 47 -25.15 -25.44 -6.43
N GLU A 48 -26.32 -24.87 -6.19
CA GLU A 48 -27.52 -25.71 -6.10
C GLU A 48 -27.60 -26.56 -7.36
N LYS A 49 -28.02 -27.84 -7.19
CA LYS A 49 -28.56 -28.59 -8.30
C LYS A 49 -29.86 -27.89 -8.73
N GLU A 50 -29.72 -26.74 -9.40
CA GLU A 50 -30.82 -26.32 -10.23
C GLU A 50 -31.10 -27.47 -11.16
N THR A 51 -32.26 -28.06 -11.00
CA THR A 51 -32.86 -29.01 -11.92
C THR A 51 -32.57 -28.53 -13.31
N ILE A 52 -31.80 -29.32 -14.02
CA ILE A 52 -31.25 -29.09 -15.36
C ILE A 52 -32.30 -28.44 -16.27
N SER A 53 -32.38 -27.14 -16.21
CA SER A 53 -32.95 -26.32 -17.28
C SER A 53 -31.85 -26.23 -18.35
N LYS A 54 -32.06 -26.96 -19.44
CA LYS A 54 -31.24 -27.11 -20.63
C LYS A 54 -30.36 -25.91 -20.90
N ASN A 55 -29.06 -26.13 -20.86
CA ASN A 55 -27.95 -25.34 -21.46
C ASN A 55 -28.42 -24.13 -22.28
N LYS A 56 -28.57 -22.98 -21.64
CA LYS A 56 -28.41 -21.71 -22.33
C LYS A 56 -26.93 -21.35 -22.25
N ALA A 57 -26.20 -21.60 -23.34
CA ALA A 57 -24.88 -21.05 -23.52
C ALA A 57 -24.91 -19.54 -23.20
N PRO A 58 -23.89 -18.99 -22.51
CA PRO A 58 -23.86 -17.55 -22.22
C PRO A 58 -24.02 -16.77 -23.54
N LYS A 59 -25.00 -15.87 -23.58
CA LYS A 59 -25.23 -15.00 -24.74
C LYS A 59 -24.33 -13.78 -24.62
N TYR A 60 -23.71 -13.40 -25.73
CA TYR A 60 -23.03 -12.10 -25.83
C TYR A 60 -24.05 -10.96 -25.71
N ILE A 61 -23.68 -9.88 -25.04
CA ILE A 61 -24.47 -8.66 -24.89
C ILE A 61 -23.63 -7.49 -25.42
N ALA A 62 -24.23 -6.60 -26.21
CA ALA A 62 -23.55 -5.41 -26.66
C ALA A 62 -23.26 -4.49 -25.46
N VAL A 63 -22.06 -3.87 -25.43
CA VAL A 63 -21.65 -2.95 -24.33
C VAL A 63 -22.69 -1.84 -24.10
N SER A 64 -23.31 -1.33 -25.16
CA SER A 64 -24.38 -0.33 -25.12
C SER A 64 -25.68 -0.79 -24.47
N GLN A 65 -25.88 -2.11 -24.31
CA GLN A 65 -27.06 -2.71 -23.67
C GLN A 65 -26.81 -3.04 -22.20
N ILE A 66 -25.56 -2.92 -21.74
CA ILE A 66 -25.21 -3.08 -20.33
C ILE A 66 -25.59 -1.77 -19.64
N SER A 67 -26.62 -1.81 -18.78
CA SER A 67 -26.96 -0.65 -17.95
C SER A 67 -25.81 -0.42 -16.98
N THR A 68 -25.12 0.71 -17.11
CA THR A 68 -24.19 1.23 -16.11
C THR A 68 -24.97 1.84 -14.94
N GLN A 69 -25.87 1.10 -14.30
CA GLN A 69 -26.21 1.43 -12.93
C GLN A 69 -24.88 1.30 -12.17
N GLN A 70 -24.41 2.42 -11.59
CA GLN A 70 -23.25 2.40 -10.71
C GLN A 70 -23.48 1.28 -9.70
N GLU A 71 -22.72 0.18 -9.83
CA GLU A 71 -22.72 -0.85 -8.80
C GLU A 71 -22.39 -0.14 -7.50
N SER A 72 -23.36 -0.09 -6.59
CA SER A 72 -23.21 0.59 -5.30
C SER A 72 -22.10 -0.15 -4.55
N ARG A 73 -20.96 0.49 -4.42
CA ARG A 73 -19.85 -0.05 -3.61
C ARG A 73 -20.28 -0.14 -2.17
N LEU A 74 -19.89 -1.22 -1.50
CA LEU A 74 -20.13 -1.39 -0.08
C LEU A 74 -19.16 -0.49 0.70
N ASN A 75 -19.72 0.35 1.57
CA ASN A 75 -18.92 1.23 2.42
C ASN A 75 -18.31 0.43 3.57
N SER A 76 -16.99 0.44 3.69
CA SER A 76 -16.29 -0.28 4.75
C SER A 76 -16.37 0.39 6.12
N ASN A 77 -17.03 1.56 6.25
CA ASN A 77 -16.98 2.42 7.44
C ASN A 77 -15.54 2.76 7.88
N ASN A 78 -14.59 2.64 6.96
CA ASN A 78 -13.19 2.99 7.14
C ASN A 78 -12.77 3.86 5.95
N HIS A 79 -12.49 5.13 6.22
CA HIS A 79 -12.23 6.12 5.19
C HIS A 79 -10.94 5.82 4.42
N GLU A 80 -9.88 5.45 5.14
CA GLU A 80 -8.59 5.14 4.52
C GLU A 80 -8.66 3.88 3.64
N LEU A 81 -9.39 2.83 4.06
CA LEU A 81 -9.62 1.66 3.20
C LEU A 81 -10.47 2.00 1.98
N ASN A 82 -11.56 2.76 2.15
CA ASN A 82 -12.40 3.17 1.03
C ASN A 82 -11.61 3.98 0.00
N ASN A 83 -10.73 4.88 0.43
CA ASN A 83 -9.87 5.66 -0.45
C ASN A 83 -8.98 4.75 -1.30
N VAL A 84 -8.27 3.82 -0.67
CA VAL A 84 -7.36 2.89 -1.36
C VAL A 84 -8.11 1.95 -2.31
N LEU A 85 -9.34 1.57 -1.97
CA LEU A 85 -10.21 0.78 -2.84
C LEU A 85 -10.85 1.60 -3.98
N GLY A 86 -10.75 2.94 -3.93
CA GLY A 86 -11.35 3.84 -4.91
C GLY A 86 -12.84 4.10 -4.67
N GLY A 87 -13.26 4.14 -3.39
CA GLY A 87 -14.61 4.51 -2.95
C GLY A 87 -15.41 3.38 -2.29
N GLY A 88 -14.79 2.24 -1.94
CA GLY A 88 -15.40 1.13 -1.22
C GLY A 88 -15.23 -0.23 -1.88
N ILE A 89 -15.76 -1.27 -1.22
CA ILE A 89 -15.65 -2.66 -1.64
C ILE A 89 -16.60 -2.92 -2.81
N VAL A 90 -16.09 -3.48 -3.91
CA VAL A 90 -16.89 -3.80 -5.10
C VAL A 90 -17.56 -5.18 -4.92
N PRO A 91 -18.89 -5.32 -5.11
CA PRO A 91 -19.57 -6.61 -5.06
C PRO A 91 -18.95 -7.62 -6.02
N GLY A 92 -18.78 -8.87 -5.56
CA GLY A 92 -18.17 -9.93 -6.37
C GLY A 92 -16.68 -9.77 -6.65
N SER A 93 -16.01 -8.80 -6.04
CA SER A 93 -14.55 -8.65 -6.15
C SER A 93 -13.80 -9.57 -5.19
N VAL A 94 -12.57 -9.92 -5.57
CA VAL A 94 -11.62 -10.58 -4.67
C VAL A 94 -10.43 -9.67 -4.45
N THR A 95 -10.21 -9.33 -3.17
CA THR A 95 -9.11 -8.45 -2.72
C THR A 95 -8.14 -9.24 -1.87
N VAL A 96 -6.84 -9.12 -2.12
CA VAL A 96 -5.78 -9.65 -1.24
C VAL A 96 -5.15 -8.52 -0.45
N LEU A 97 -5.05 -8.69 0.86
CA LEU A 97 -4.26 -7.84 1.76
C LEU A 97 -2.98 -8.58 2.13
N GLY A 98 -1.85 -8.17 1.53
CA GLY A 98 -0.52 -8.67 1.81
C GLY A 98 0.22 -7.80 2.83
N GLY A 99 1.24 -8.36 3.49
CA GLY A 99 2.10 -7.63 4.42
C GLY A 99 2.92 -8.58 5.30
N GLU A 100 3.93 -8.06 5.97
CA GLU A 100 4.78 -8.85 6.87
C GLU A 100 3.96 -9.48 8.01
N PRO A 101 4.38 -10.65 8.53
CA PRO A 101 3.80 -11.20 9.75
C PRO A 101 3.87 -10.20 10.91
N GLY A 102 2.79 -10.10 11.71
CA GLY A 102 2.72 -9.18 12.84
C GLY A 102 2.48 -7.70 12.51
N ILE A 103 2.39 -7.31 11.24
CA ILE A 103 2.18 -5.91 10.83
C ILE A 103 0.80 -5.35 11.23
N GLY A 104 -0.20 -6.21 11.49
CA GLY A 104 -1.54 -5.82 11.89
C GLY A 104 -2.64 -6.09 10.87
N LYS A 105 -2.41 -6.91 9.83
CA LYS A 105 -3.41 -7.27 8.80
C LYS A 105 -4.70 -7.82 9.41
N SER A 106 -4.56 -8.86 10.23
CA SER A 106 -5.70 -9.51 10.91
C SER A 106 -6.42 -8.56 11.87
N THR A 107 -5.68 -7.62 12.51
CA THR A 107 -6.28 -6.59 13.36
C THR A 107 -7.11 -5.61 12.53
N LEU A 108 -6.56 -5.13 11.40
CA LEU A 108 -7.27 -4.23 10.50
C LEU A 108 -8.57 -4.84 9.98
N LEU A 109 -8.49 -6.06 9.43
CA LEU A 109 -9.67 -6.69 8.83
C LEU A 109 -10.70 -7.14 9.87
N LEU A 110 -10.28 -7.57 11.07
CA LEU A 110 -11.21 -7.85 12.16
C LEU A 110 -11.90 -6.56 12.63
N GLN A 111 -11.17 -5.47 12.80
CA GLN A 111 -11.74 -4.16 13.15
C GLN A 111 -12.75 -3.67 12.12
N ILE A 112 -12.45 -3.83 10.84
CA ILE A 112 -13.38 -3.53 9.76
C ILE A 112 -14.60 -4.43 9.84
N ALA A 113 -14.44 -5.76 9.95
CA ALA A 113 -15.52 -6.73 10.03
C ALA A 113 -16.50 -6.44 11.18
N LEU A 114 -15.98 -6.05 12.35
CA LEU A 114 -16.77 -5.69 13.54
C LEU A 114 -17.58 -4.39 13.37
N ASN A 115 -17.16 -3.50 12.47
CA ASN A 115 -17.80 -2.19 12.23
C ASN A 115 -18.56 -2.11 10.89
N LEU A 116 -18.60 -3.21 10.12
CA LEU A 116 -19.39 -3.26 8.89
C LEU A 116 -20.90 -3.37 9.19
N PRO A 117 -21.74 -2.62 8.48
CA PRO A 117 -23.19 -2.76 8.60
C PRO A 117 -23.72 -4.00 7.85
N TYR A 118 -22.85 -4.79 7.24
CA TYR A 118 -23.13 -5.96 6.42
C TYR A 118 -22.86 -7.24 7.19
N ARG A 119 -23.64 -8.27 6.93
CA ARG A 119 -23.42 -9.61 7.48
C ARG A 119 -22.10 -10.17 6.96
N THR A 120 -21.10 -10.21 7.82
CA THR A 120 -19.72 -10.55 7.48
C THR A 120 -19.34 -11.90 8.09
N LEU A 121 -18.85 -12.83 7.26
CA LEU A 121 -18.25 -14.07 7.73
C LEU A 121 -16.73 -13.90 7.77
N TYR A 122 -16.15 -13.97 8.97
CA TYR A 122 -14.72 -13.98 9.20
C TYR A 122 -14.24 -15.41 9.45
N VAL A 123 -13.52 -15.97 8.48
CA VAL A 123 -12.96 -17.31 8.54
C VAL A 123 -11.52 -17.25 9.00
N SER A 124 -11.18 -17.96 10.06
CA SER A 124 -9.82 -18.10 10.55
C SER A 124 -9.32 -19.52 10.50
N GLY A 125 -8.15 -19.71 9.89
CA GLY A 125 -7.44 -20.99 9.90
C GLY A 125 -6.23 -21.00 10.84
N GLU A 126 -5.92 -19.88 11.51
CA GLU A 126 -4.75 -19.75 12.38
C GLU A 126 -5.11 -19.60 13.86
N GLU A 127 -6.19 -18.88 14.16
CA GLU A 127 -6.58 -18.54 15.51
C GLU A 127 -7.89 -19.23 15.92
N SER A 128 -7.99 -19.63 17.16
CA SER A 128 -9.23 -20.14 17.75
C SER A 128 -10.24 -19.03 18.01
N GLU A 129 -11.52 -19.38 18.10
CA GLU A 129 -12.62 -18.45 18.41
C GLU A 129 -12.35 -17.60 19.67
N LYS A 130 -11.77 -18.21 20.70
CA LYS A 130 -11.40 -17.52 21.95
C LYS A 130 -10.33 -16.47 21.74
N GLN A 131 -9.31 -16.76 20.92
CA GLN A 131 -8.24 -15.80 20.59
C GLN A 131 -8.77 -14.62 19.79
N ILE A 132 -9.63 -14.90 18.82
CA ILE A 132 -10.29 -13.86 18.02
C ILE A 132 -11.18 -12.99 18.92
N LYS A 133 -11.96 -13.62 19.84
CA LYS A 133 -12.80 -12.89 20.81
C LYS A 133 -11.98 -11.99 21.72
N MET A 134 -10.87 -12.49 22.27
CA MET A 134 -9.96 -11.67 23.10
C MET A 134 -9.39 -10.46 22.35
N ARG A 135 -9.17 -10.57 21.04
CA ARG A 135 -8.73 -9.47 20.17
C ARG A 135 -9.90 -8.52 19.87
N ALA A 136 -11.07 -9.06 19.55
CA ALA A 136 -12.27 -8.27 19.31
C ALA A 136 -12.67 -7.41 20.51
N ASP A 137 -12.52 -7.93 21.73
CA ASP A 137 -12.84 -7.21 22.98
C ASP A 137 -11.96 -5.97 23.23
N ARG A 138 -10.79 -5.90 22.60
CA ARG A 138 -9.91 -4.71 22.67
C ARG A 138 -10.30 -3.63 21.63
N ILE A 139 -11.03 -4.01 20.61
CA ILE A 139 -11.39 -3.15 19.48
C ILE A 139 -12.75 -2.54 19.77
N PRO A 140 -12.89 -1.21 19.77
CA PRO A 140 -14.20 -0.57 19.85
C PRO A 140 -15.08 -0.99 18.67
N HIS A 141 -16.25 -1.53 18.94
CA HIS A 141 -17.24 -1.93 17.94
C HIS A 141 -18.66 -1.75 18.48
N HIS A 142 -19.60 -1.56 17.57
CA HIS A 142 -21.00 -1.25 17.91
C HIS A 142 -22.01 -2.14 17.18
N LEU A 143 -21.53 -3.06 16.33
CA LEU A 143 -22.40 -3.87 15.47
C LEU A 143 -22.15 -5.36 15.70
N ASP A 144 -23.21 -6.18 15.71
CA ASP A 144 -23.16 -7.63 15.89
C ASP A 144 -23.33 -8.38 14.56
N ASN A 145 -22.75 -7.85 13.48
CA ASN A 145 -22.89 -8.40 12.13
C ASN A 145 -21.70 -9.28 11.69
N CYS A 146 -20.73 -9.51 12.57
CA CYS A 146 -19.55 -10.32 12.30
C CYS A 146 -19.67 -11.71 12.91
N PHE A 147 -19.64 -12.73 12.05
CA PHE A 147 -19.72 -14.15 12.41
C PHE A 147 -18.36 -14.81 12.23
N ILE A 148 -17.88 -15.52 13.23
CA ILE A 148 -16.56 -16.17 13.22
C ILE A 148 -16.73 -17.65 12.88
N LEU A 149 -15.89 -18.14 11.97
CA LEU A 149 -15.78 -19.56 11.63
C LEU A 149 -14.32 -19.98 11.69
N THR A 150 -13.99 -20.97 12.53
CA THR A 150 -12.66 -21.59 12.60
C THR A 150 -12.64 -22.85 11.75
N GLU A 151 -12.23 -22.71 10.50
CA GLU A 151 -12.21 -23.81 9.53
C GLU A 151 -11.14 -23.56 8.46
N THR A 152 -10.55 -24.65 7.94
CA THR A 152 -9.53 -24.61 6.88
C THR A 152 -9.97 -25.24 5.58
N LYS A 153 -10.98 -26.13 5.60
CA LYS A 153 -11.48 -26.80 4.38
C LYS A 153 -12.47 -25.91 3.64
N THR A 154 -12.18 -25.62 2.39
CA THR A 154 -13.04 -24.76 1.54
C THR A 154 -14.46 -25.32 1.41
N GLN A 155 -14.62 -26.65 1.32
CA GLN A 155 -15.92 -27.29 1.22
C GLN A 155 -16.82 -27.01 2.42
N ASN A 156 -16.27 -27.09 3.64
CA ASN A 156 -17.00 -26.80 4.87
C ASN A 156 -17.33 -25.30 4.97
N ILE A 157 -16.38 -24.44 4.58
CA ILE A 157 -16.58 -22.98 4.53
C ILE A 157 -17.75 -22.66 3.60
N PHE A 158 -17.81 -23.23 2.40
CA PHE A 158 -18.91 -22.99 1.47
C PHE A 158 -20.25 -23.53 1.97
N GLN A 159 -20.26 -24.60 2.76
CA GLN A 159 -21.49 -25.07 3.39
C GLN A 159 -22.02 -24.04 4.39
N GLN A 160 -21.14 -23.48 5.24
CA GLN A 160 -21.53 -22.43 6.20
C GLN A 160 -21.94 -21.13 5.50
N ILE A 161 -21.31 -20.78 4.40
CA ILE A 161 -21.71 -19.63 3.56
C ILE A 161 -23.15 -19.79 3.05
N LYS A 162 -23.57 -21.00 2.65
CA LYS A 162 -24.94 -21.24 2.20
C LYS A 162 -25.99 -21.07 3.31
N GLU A 163 -25.63 -21.41 4.53
CA GLU A 163 -26.53 -21.29 5.70
C GLU A 163 -26.61 -19.83 6.17
N LEU A 164 -25.46 -19.14 6.26
CA LEU A 164 -25.37 -17.77 6.78
C LEU A 164 -25.80 -16.73 5.75
N LEU A 165 -25.55 -16.96 4.44
CA LEU A 165 -25.73 -15.99 3.35
C LEU A 165 -25.02 -14.66 3.64
N PRO A 166 -23.70 -14.65 3.86
CA PRO A 166 -22.96 -13.43 4.18
C PRO A 166 -22.91 -12.49 2.97
N GLU A 167 -22.87 -11.18 3.25
CA GLU A 167 -22.70 -10.13 2.24
C GLU A 167 -21.22 -9.85 1.97
N ILE A 168 -20.33 -10.22 2.92
CA ILE A 168 -18.87 -10.12 2.79
C ILE A 168 -18.24 -11.35 3.44
N VAL A 169 -17.17 -11.88 2.82
CA VAL A 169 -16.35 -12.96 3.38
C VAL A 169 -14.92 -12.50 3.54
N ILE A 170 -14.34 -12.74 4.72
CA ILE A 170 -12.93 -12.44 5.02
C ILE A 170 -12.26 -13.77 5.38
N ILE A 171 -11.09 -14.04 4.80
CA ILE A 171 -10.28 -15.25 5.01
C ILE A 171 -8.95 -14.89 5.66
N ASP A 172 -8.67 -15.40 6.85
CA ASP A 172 -7.44 -15.20 7.61
C ASP A 172 -6.79 -16.55 8.01
N SER A 173 -5.89 -17.10 7.20
CA SER A 173 -5.27 -16.62 5.97
C SER A 173 -5.50 -17.59 4.81
N ILE A 174 -5.22 -17.16 3.57
CA ILE A 174 -5.30 -18.03 2.39
C ILE A 174 -4.32 -19.21 2.47
N GLN A 175 -3.21 -19.05 3.19
CA GLN A 175 -2.18 -20.08 3.34
C GLN A 175 -2.64 -21.29 4.17
N THR A 176 -3.63 -21.12 5.03
CA THR A 176 -4.14 -22.21 5.89
C THR A 176 -5.23 -23.03 5.22
N LEU A 177 -5.82 -22.51 4.13
CA LEU A 177 -6.90 -23.18 3.45
C LEU A 177 -6.45 -24.44 2.71
N GLN A 178 -7.37 -25.40 2.66
CA GLN A 178 -7.22 -26.66 1.93
C GLN A 178 -8.46 -26.94 1.10
N SER A 179 -8.24 -27.33 -0.15
CA SER A 179 -9.27 -27.85 -1.04
C SER A 179 -9.10 -29.36 -1.17
N ASP A 180 -10.21 -30.11 -1.07
CA ASP A 180 -10.22 -31.54 -1.26
C ASP A 180 -9.97 -31.94 -2.74
N TYR A 181 -9.91 -30.99 -3.68
CA TYR A 181 -9.64 -31.25 -5.10
C TYR A 181 -8.17 -31.51 -5.41
N ILE A 182 -7.26 -31.12 -4.52
CA ILE A 182 -5.83 -31.32 -4.68
C ILE A 182 -5.24 -31.96 -3.43
N GLU A 183 -4.54 -33.08 -3.60
CA GLU A 183 -3.79 -33.73 -2.53
C GLU A 183 -2.42 -33.08 -2.38
N ALA A 184 -2.38 -31.94 -1.70
CA ALA A 184 -1.15 -31.22 -1.39
C ALA A 184 -1.25 -30.61 0.02
N SER A 185 -0.12 -30.32 0.64
CA SER A 185 -0.11 -29.71 1.98
C SER A 185 -0.68 -28.30 1.97
N ALA A 186 -1.34 -27.89 3.07
CA ALA A 186 -1.73 -26.51 3.29
C ALA A 186 -0.53 -25.58 3.08
N GLY A 187 -0.76 -24.39 2.53
CA GLY A 187 0.29 -23.42 2.23
C GLY A 187 1.13 -23.74 0.99
N SER A 188 0.95 -24.91 0.36
CA SER A 188 1.55 -25.17 -0.95
C SER A 188 0.94 -24.25 -2.01
N ILE A 189 1.72 -23.94 -3.03
CA ILE A 189 1.31 -23.04 -4.11
C ILE A 189 0.08 -23.53 -4.86
N SER A 190 -0.01 -24.84 -5.08
CA SER A 190 -1.15 -25.47 -5.71
C SER A 190 -2.42 -25.36 -4.86
N GLN A 191 -2.34 -25.57 -3.53
CA GLN A 191 -3.46 -25.37 -2.63
C GLN A 191 -3.91 -23.91 -2.59
N ILE A 192 -2.98 -22.98 -2.41
CA ILE A 192 -3.29 -21.54 -2.42
C ILE A 192 -3.99 -21.14 -3.72
N ARG A 193 -3.47 -21.62 -4.87
CA ARG A 193 -4.06 -21.34 -6.18
C ARG A 193 -5.47 -21.91 -6.33
N GLU A 194 -5.69 -23.17 -5.94
CA GLU A 194 -6.99 -23.83 -6.05
C GLU A 194 -8.01 -23.19 -5.14
N CYS A 195 -7.70 -23.02 -3.84
CA CYS A 195 -8.58 -22.33 -2.90
C CYS A 195 -8.95 -20.92 -3.39
N THR A 196 -7.97 -20.18 -3.92
CA THR A 196 -8.24 -18.85 -4.50
C THR A 196 -9.14 -18.93 -5.73
N SER A 197 -8.94 -19.92 -6.60
CA SER A 197 -9.79 -20.14 -7.78
C SER A 197 -11.24 -20.43 -7.40
N GLU A 198 -11.46 -21.28 -6.39
CA GLU A 198 -12.79 -21.58 -5.83
C GLU A 198 -13.46 -20.32 -5.28
N LEU A 199 -12.73 -19.53 -4.48
CA LEU A 199 -13.22 -18.28 -3.89
C LEU A 199 -13.54 -17.21 -4.95
N ILE A 200 -12.72 -17.09 -6.01
CA ILE A 200 -13.00 -16.20 -7.15
C ILE A 200 -14.28 -16.62 -7.86
N LYS A 201 -14.43 -17.93 -8.13
CA LYS A 201 -15.63 -18.45 -8.79
C LYS A 201 -16.88 -18.19 -7.92
N PHE A 202 -16.79 -18.42 -6.62
CA PHE A 202 -17.84 -18.09 -5.66
C PHE A 202 -18.19 -16.59 -5.71
N ALA A 203 -17.20 -15.71 -5.53
CA ALA A 203 -17.43 -14.26 -5.51
C ALA A 203 -18.11 -13.78 -6.79
N LYS A 204 -17.63 -14.20 -7.97
CA LYS A 204 -18.21 -13.79 -9.27
C LYS A 204 -19.61 -14.33 -9.51
N THR A 205 -19.93 -15.52 -8.97
CA THR A 205 -21.26 -16.14 -9.18
C THR A 205 -22.31 -15.56 -8.23
N THR A 206 -21.93 -15.28 -6.98
CA THR A 206 -22.86 -14.81 -5.93
C THR A 206 -22.86 -13.30 -5.75
N HIS A 207 -21.96 -12.56 -6.43
CA HIS A 207 -21.70 -11.15 -6.22
C HIS A 207 -21.27 -10.81 -4.79
N THR A 208 -20.82 -11.77 -3.99
CA THR A 208 -20.33 -11.59 -2.64
C THR A 208 -18.83 -11.26 -2.68
N PRO A 209 -18.36 -10.10 -2.20
CA PRO A 209 -16.94 -9.78 -2.17
C PRO A 209 -16.20 -10.66 -1.16
N VAL A 210 -14.96 -11.00 -1.52
CA VAL A 210 -14.06 -11.81 -0.68
C VAL A 210 -12.77 -11.03 -0.44
N ILE A 211 -12.36 -10.93 0.83
CA ILE A 211 -11.08 -10.33 1.22
C ILE A 211 -10.20 -11.43 1.79
N LEU A 212 -9.00 -11.59 1.22
CA LEU A 212 -8.03 -12.61 1.59
C LEU A 212 -6.85 -11.96 2.31
N ILE A 213 -6.46 -12.47 3.46
CA ILE A 213 -5.18 -12.13 4.09
C ILE A 213 -4.10 -13.07 3.51
N GLY A 214 -2.98 -12.45 3.08
CA GLY A 214 -1.79 -13.15 2.62
C GLY A 214 -0.53 -12.67 3.35
N HIS A 215 0.44 -13.56 3.58
CA HIS A 215 1.74 -13.19 4.10
C HIS A 215 2.71 -12.87 2.97
N ILE A 216 3.62 -11.91 3.20
CA ILE A 216 4.69 -11.54 2.26
C ILE A 216 5.97 -12.25 2.70
N THR A 217 6.79 -12.70 1.74
CA THR A 217 8.15 -13.20 2.00
C THR A 217 9.08 -12.05 2.38
N LYS A 218 10.25 -12.36 2.97
CA LYS A 218 11.29 -11.37 3.33
C LYS A 218 11.75 -10.49 2.16
N ASP A 219 11.54 -10.94 0.92
CA ASP A 219 11.86 -10.18 -0.31
C ASP A 219 10.75 -9.22 -0.74
N GLY A 220 9.77 -8.93 0.13
CA GLY A 220 8.67 -8.03 -0.16
C GLY A 220 7.62 -8.56 -1.15
N GLN A 221 7.69 -9.84 -1.49
CA GLN A 221 6.70 -10.51 -2.36
C GLN A 221 5.66 -11.24 -1.51
N ILE A 222 4.39 -11.23 -1.92
CA ILE A 222 3.35 -12.02 -1.24
C ILE A 222 3.79 -13.47 -1.22
N ALA A 223 3.86 -14.06 -0.01
CA ALA A 223 4.24 -15.46 0.18
C ALA A 223 3.13 -16.37 -0.38
N GLY A 224 3.46 -17.04 -1.44
CA GLY A 224 2.52 -17.65 -2.36
C GLY A 224 2.48 -16.76 -3.60
N PRO A 225 2.73 -17.31 -4.76
CA PRO A 225 3.47 -16.66 -5.82
C PRO A 225 2.78 -15.39 -6.32
N LYS A 226 3.48 -14.59 -7.12
CA LYS A 226 2.96 -13.59 -8.08
C LYS A 226 1.66 -14.02 -8.79
N ILE A 227 1.31 -15.29 -8.71
CA ILE A 227 0.05 -15.87 -9.17
C ILE A 227 -1.17 -15.24 -8.50
N LEU A 228 -1.18 -15.01 -7.17
CA LEU A 228 -2.32 -14.40 -6.50
C LEU A 228 -2.56 -12.99 -7.03
N GLU A 229 -1.49 -12.22 -7.25
CA GLU A 229 -1.57 -10.87 -7.82
C GLU A 229 -2.26 -10.86 -9.19
N HIS A 230 -2.01 -11.89 -10.01
CA HIS A 230 -2.63 -11.99 -11.33
C HIS A 230 -4.08 -12.50 -11.27
N MET A 231 -4.41 -13.34 -10.31
CA MET A 231 -5.73 -13.95 -10.19
C MET A 231 -6.80 -13.00 -9.63
N VAL A 232 -6.47 -12.21 -8.61
CA VAL A 232 -7.42 -11.35 -7.90
C VAL A 232 -7.64 -10.00 -8.59
N ASP A 233 -8.70 -9.30 -8.20
CA ASP A 233 -9.06 -8.01 -8.78
C ASP A 233 -8.27 -6.86 -8.15
N THR A 234 -8.02 -6.92 -6.84
CA THR A 234 -7.31 -5.89 -6.08
C THR A 234 -6.23 -6.52 -5.21
N VAL A 235 -5.06 -5.92 -5.17
CA VAL A 235 -3.94 -6.30 -4.30
C VAL A 235 -3.57 -5.10 -3.46
N LEU A 236 -3.71 -5.22 -2.16
CA LEU A 236 -3.32 -4.24 -1.17
C LEU A 236 -2.09 -4.74 -0.44
N GLN A 237 -1.17 -3.85 -0.16
CA GLN A 237 0.02 -4.09 0.65
C GLN A 237 -0.04 -3.25 1.92
N PHE A 238 0.16 -3.91 3.07
CA PHE A 238 0.20 -3.27 4.37
C PHE A 238 1.64 -3.25 4.87
N GLU A 239 2.21 -2.05 4.99
CA GLU A 239 3.61 -1.80 5.33
C GLU A 239 3.69 -1.11 6.69
N GLY A 240 4.79 -1.34 7.42
CA GLY A 240 5.10 -0.61 8.65
C GLY A 240 6.21 0.38 8.43
N ASP A 241 6.23 1.47 9.19
CA ASP A 241 7.40 2.30 9.34
C ASP A 241 8.45 1.61 10.22
N ARG A 242 9.69 2.11 10.19
CA ARG A 242 10.80 1.54 10.98
C ARG A 242 10.57 1.65 12.50
N ASN A 243 9.79 2.62 12.93
CA ASN A 243 9.46 2.88 14.34
C ASN A 243 8.21 2.11 14.80
N HIS A 244 7.58 1.36 13.90
CA HIS A 244 6.40 0.53 14.17
C HIS A 244 5.17 1.26 14.73
N VAL A 245 5.08 2.57 14.59
CA VAL A 245 3.92 3.37 15.04
C VAL A 245 2.88 3.46 13.93
N TYR A 246 3.33 3.80 12.71
CA TYR A 246 2.43 3.98 11.57
C TYR A 246 2.42 2.77 10.65
N ARG A 247 1.30 2.63 9.96
CA ARG A 247 1.07 1.61 8.94
C ARG A 247 0.54 2.28 7.69
N ILE A 248 1.09 1.89 6.55
CA ILE A 248 0.70 2.40 5.24
C ILE A 248 0.02 1.28 4.48
N LEU A 249 -1.19 1.53 4.00
CA LEU A 249 -1.92 0.64 3.12
C LEU A 249 -1.79 1.17 1.68
N ARG A 250 -1.14 0.40 0.81
CA ARG A 250 -0.95 0.74 -0.60
C ARG A 250 -1.75 -0.19 -1.50
N SER A 251 -2.23 0.34 -2.61
CA SER A 251 -2.79 -0.47 -3.69
C SER A 251 -1.70 -0.79 -4.72
N LEU A 252 -1.30 -2.05 -4.83
CA LEU A 252 -0.37 -2.51 -5.87
C LEU A 252 -1.09 -2.81 -7.18
N LYS A 253 -2.36 -3.22 -7.10
CA LYS A 253 -3.23 -3.50 -8.23
C LYS A 253 -4.67 -3.18 -7.84
N ASN A 254 -5.39 -2.46 -8.70
CA ASN A 254 -6.81 -2.20 -8.52
C ASN A 254 -7.50 -2.13 -9.89
N ARG A 255 -8.37 -3.10 -10.20
CA ARG A 255 -9.14 -3.10 -11.45
C ARG A 255 -10.30 -2.11 -11.45
N PHE A 256 -10.65 -1.60 -10.27
CA PHE A 256 -11.85 -0.77 -10.07
C PHE A 256 -11.53 0.67 -9.69
N GLY A 257 -10.25 1.01 -9.58
CA GLY A 257 -9.82 2.35 -9.18
C GLY A 257 -8.33 2.60 -9.40
N SER A 258 -7.87 3.75 -8.92
CA SER A 258 -6.46 4.13 -8.97
C SER A 258 -5.61 3.25 -8.04
N THR A 259 -4.37 2.98 -8.42
CA THR A 259 -3.35 2.39 -7.54
C THR A 259 -2.49 3.45 -6.85
N SER A 260 -2.78 4.72 -7.09
CA SER A 260 -2.02 5.85 -6.55
C SER A 260 -2.52 6.33 -5.19
N GLU A 261 -3.58 5.72 -4.66
CA GLU A 261 -4.13 6.08 -3.35
C GLU A 261 -3.47 5.25 -2.26
N LEU A 262 -3.30 5.88 -1.09
CA LEU A 262 -2.83 5.19 0.10
C LEU A 262 -3.64 5.54 1.33
N GLY A 263 -3.69 4.61 2.27
CA GLY A 263 -4.29 4.76 3.58
C GLY A 263 -3.22 4.77 4.66
N ILE A 264 -3.38 5.61 5.66
CA ILE A 264 -2.43 5.69 6.77
C ILE A 264 -3.16 5.41 8.08
N TYR A 265 -2.55 4.53 8.86
CA TYR A 265 -3.08 4.11 10.16
C TYR A 265 -2.02 4.26 11.23
N GLU A 266 -2.45 4.54 12.44
CA GLU A 266 -1.63 4.49 13.63
C GLU A 266 -1.96 3.24 14.44
N MET A 267 -0.93 2.50 14.87
CA MET A 267 -1.12 1.31 15.70
C MET A 267 -1.26 1.72 17.17
N LEU A 268 -2.42 1.46 17.75
CA LEU A 268 -2.72 1.71 19.15
C LEU A 268 -2.95 0.39 19.89
N SER A 269 -3.00 0.43 21.22
CA SER A 269 -3.30 -0.75 22.07
C SER A 269 -4.69 -1.34 21.83
N ASN A 270 -5.63 -0.54 21.38
CA ASN A 270 -7.02 -0.89 21.09
C ASN A 270 -7.33 -1.08 19.60
N GLY A 271 -6.32 -1.19 18.75
CA GLY A 271 -6.48 -1.41 17.31
C GLY A 271 -5.78 -0.36 16.44
N LEU A 272 -6.26 -0.18 15.24
CA LEU A 272 -5.72 0.74 14.25
C LEU A 272 -6.61 1.99 14.14
N ARG A 273 -6.03 3.15 14.32
CA ARG A 273 -6.68 4.44 14.12
C ARG A 273 -6.37 4.99 12.74
N GLU A 274 -7.40 5.44 12.03
CA GLU A 274 -7.23 6.16 10.76
C GLU A 274 -6.54 7.50 10.99
N VAL A 275 -5.56 7.81 10.14
CA VAL A 275 -4.84 9.08 10.18
C VAL A 275 -5.39 10.00 9.10
N ASN A 276 -6.32 10.87 9.48
CA ASN A 276 -6.98 11.79 8.55
C ASN A 276 -6.03 12.85 8.00
N ASN A 277 -5.03 13.26 8.78
CA ASN A 277 -4.04 14.25 8.40
C ASN A 277 -2.62 13.74 8.68
N PRO A 278 -2.02 12.97 7.75
CA PRO A 278 -0.66 12.46 7.92
C PRO A 278 0.41 13.54 8.06
N SER A 279 0.21 14.70 7.46
CA SER A 279 1.17 15.80 7.54
C SER A 279 1.37 16.30 8.97
N GLU A 280 0.33 16.26 9.84
CA GLU A 280 0.46 16.62 11.25
C GLU A 280 1.38 15.70 12.05
N ILE A 281 1.61 14.51 11.57
CA ILE A 281 2.45 13.48 12.19
C ILE A 281 3.88 13.57 11.66
N LEU A 282 4.02 13.98 10.40
CA LEU A 282 5.29 14.07 9.69
C LEU A 282 6.01 15.41 9.92
N ILE A 283 5.42 16.30 10.70
CA ILE A 283 5.96 17.59 11.10
C ILE A 283 6.07 17.62 12.62
N SER A 284 7.26 17.92 13.13
CA SER A 284 7.51 18.03 14.57
C SER A 284 6.78 19.24 15.17
N LYS A 285 6.08 19.02 16.29
CA LYS A 285 5.38 20.09 17.03
C LYS A 285 6.29 20.78 18.06
N THR A 286 7.54 21.04 17.72
CA THR A 286 8.44 21.79 18.59
C THR A 286 8.26 23.28 18.35
N ASP A 287 8.32 24.12 19.39
CA ASP A 287 8.21 25.58 19.27
C ASP A 287 9.54 26.23 18.85
N GLU A 288 10.65 25.53 18.97
CA GLU A 288 11.98 26.05 18.61
C GLU A 288 12.27 25.90 17.11
N THR A 289 12.81 26.94 16.51
CA THR A 289 13.41 26.89 15.17
C THR A 289 14.82 26.36 15.27
N ILE A 290 15.10 25.25 14.58
CA ILE A 290 16.40 24.58 14.61
C ILE A 290 17.00 24.63 13.21
N SER A 291 18.29 25.01 13.12
CA SER A 291 19.04 24.97 11.86
C SER A 291 19.06 23.53 11.29
N GLY A 292 19.04 23.40 9.98
CA GLY A 292 19.02 22.11 9.30
C GLY A 292 17.63 21.47 9.17
N THR A 293 16.57 22.15 9.57
CA THR A 293 15.20 21.65 9.46
C THR A 293 14.40 22.42 8.42
N THR A 294 13.72 21.72 7.51
CA THR A 294 12.83 22.30 6.50
C THR A 294 11.59 21.45 6.31
N ILE A 295 10.54 22.05 5.73
CA ILE A 295 9.32 21.34 5.35
C ILE A 295 9.21 21.29 3.83
N ALA A 296 8.99 20.12 3.26
CA ALA A 296 8.75 19.95 1.84
C ALA A 296 7.38 19.35 1.56
N ALA A 297 6.76 19.82 0.48
CA ALA A 297 5.52 19.27 -0.03
C ALA A 297 5.82 18.13 -1.00
N THR A 298 5.54 16.90 -0.58
CA THR A 298 5.66 15.68 -1.40
C THR A 298 4.30 15.20 -1.91
N LEU A 299 4.32 14.29 -2.86
CA LEU A 299 3.15 13.50 -3.26
C LEU A 299 3.42 12.02 -3.04
N GLU A 300 2.55 11.38 -2.29
CA GLU A 300 2.47 9.95 -2.21
C GLU A 300 1.22 9.50 -2.97
N GLY A 301 1.44 8.95 -4.17
CA GLY A 301 0.36 8.68 -5.11
C GLY A 301 -0.36 9.95 -5.56
N MET A 302 -1.61 10.11 -5.15
CA MET A 302 -2.44 11.29 -5.42
C MET A 302 -2.51 12.26 -4.23
N ARG A 303 -2.07 11.85 -3.06
CA ARG A 303 -2.21 12.59 -1.81
C ARG A 303 -1.03 13.51 -1.58
N PRO A 304 -1.24 14.83 -1.46
CA PRO A 304 -0.19 15.74 -1.04
C PRO A 304 0.09 15.55 0.45
N LEU A 305 1.36 15.54 0.82
CA LEU A 305 1.84 15.43 2.19
C LEU A 305 2.90 16.49 2.44
N MET A 306 2.88 17.09 3.64
CA MET A 306 3.97 17.93 4.13
C MET A 306 4.86 17.09 5.02
N ILE A 307 6.16 17.08 4.74
CA ILE A 307 7.15 16.29 5.45
C ILE A 307 8.28 17.16 5.98
N GLU A 308 8.73 16.83 7.18
CA GLU A 308 9.90 17.46 7.76
C GLU A 308 11.17 16.74 7.32
N ILE A 309 12.13 17.52 6.87
CA ILE A 309 13.45 17.11 6.43
C ILE A 309 14.46 17.67 7.41
N GLN A 310 15.28 16.82 7.98
CA GLN A 310 16.34 17.18 8.91
C GLN A 310 17.70 16.89 8.31
N ALA A 311 18.59 17.86 8.25
CA ALA A 311 19.96 17.70 7.81
C ALA A 311 20.93 18.11 8.91
N LEU A 312 22.01 17.36 9.06
CA LEU A 312 23.14 17.72 9.91
C LEU A 312 24.42 17.74 9.07
N VAL A 313 25.08 18.89 9.01
CA VAL A 313 26.34 19.08 8.31
C VAL A 313 27.43 19.40 9.33
N SER A 314 28.48 18.60 9.34
CA SER A 314 29.60 18.78 10.24
C SER A 314 30.94 18.63 9.52
N THR A 315 32.03 19.08 10.13
CA THR A 315 33.37 18.87 9.57
C THR A 315 33.73 17.38 9.70
N ALA A 316 34.20 16.78 8.61
CA ALA A 316 34.63 15.37 8.61
C ALA A 316 35.90 15.21 9.48
N VAL A 317 35.76 14.46 10.58
CA VAL A 317 36.85 14.23 11.56
C VAL A 317 37.78 13.13 11.11
N TYR A 318 37.29 12.14 10.34
CA TYR A 318 38.02 10.91 10.01
C TYR A 318 38.58 10.88 8.59
N GLY A 319 38.80 12.02 7.98
CA GLY A 319 39.47 12.14 6.67
C GLY A 319 38.61 11.78 5.45
N THR A 320 37.66 10.86 5.56
CA THR A 320 36.71 10.52 4.50
C THR A 320 35.30 10.99 4.89
N PRO A 321 34.70 11.93 4.13
CA PRO A 321 33.37 12.45 4.43
C PRO A 321 32.31 11.37 4.43
N GLN A 322 31.52 11.29 5.50
CA GLN A 322 30.38 10.39 5.63
C GLN A 322 29.11 11.01 5.07
N ARG A 323 28.35 10.21 4.33
CA ARG A 323 27.06 10.63 3.77
C ARG A 323 26.04 9.54 4.05
N SER A 324 25.09 9.84 4.93
CA SER A 324 24.06 8.88 5.37
C SER A 324 22.68 9.48 5.22
N THR A 325 21.72 8.65 4.79
CA THR A 325 20.33 9.05 4.61
C THR A 325 19.39 8.06 5.28
N THR A 326 18.35 8.59 5.88
CA THR A 326 17.19 7.82 6.32
C THR A 326 15.96 8.37 5.61
N GLY A 327 15.22 7.50 4.88
CA GLY A 327 14.03 7.90 4.15
C GLY A 327 14.27 8.66 2.84
N PHE A 328 15.52 8.87 2.42
CA PHE A 328 15.87 9.54 1.18
C PHE A 328 16.97 8.80 0.41
N ASN A 329 16.97 8.90 -0.92
CA ASN A 329 17.91 8.16 -1.76
C ASN A 329 19.33 8.74 -1.66
N ALA A 330 20.30 7.94 -1.22
CA ALA A 330 21.69 8.37 -1.04
C ALA A 330 22.38 8.85 -2.34
N LYS A 331 22.03 8.26 -3.51
CA LYS A 331 22.57 8.72 -4.80
C LYS A 331 22.04 10.11 -5.14
N ARG A 332 20.76 10.39 -4.80
CA ARG A 332 20.15 11.69 -5.01
C ARG A 332 20.75 12.73 -4.07
N LEU A 333 21.01 12.41 -2.80
CA LEU A 333 21.73 13.26 -1.87
C LEU A 333 23.10 13.66 -2.45
N ASN A 334 23.88 12.70 -2.92
CA ASN A 334 25.19 12.98 -3.51
C ASN A 334 25.12 13.91 -4.73
N MET A 335 24.08 13.77 -5.55
CA MET A 335 23.82 14.66 -6.68
C MET A 335 23.54 16.09 -6.21
N LEU A 336 22.67 16.27 -5.20
CA LEU A 336 22.34 17.58 -4.64
C LEU A 336 23.57 18.26 -4.03
N LEU A 337 24.39 17.52 -3.28
CA LEU A 337 25.66 18.04 -2.74
C LEU A 337 26.60 18.55 -3.83
N ALA A 338 26.74 17.80 -4.94
CA ALA A 338 27.55 18.21 -6.07
C ALA A 338 27.01 19.46 -6.77
N VAL A 339 25.67 19.62 -6.85
CA VAL A 339 25.03 20.82 -7.39
C VAL A 339 25.29 22.02 -6.47
N LEU A 340 25.08 21.89 -5.16
CA LEU A 340 25.34 22.94 -4.16
C LEU A 340 26.80 23.40 -4.19
N GLU A 341 27.73 22.45 -4.32
CA GLU A 341 29.16 22.77 -4.40
C GLU A 341 29.53 23.48 -5.70
N LYS A 342 29.10 22.95 -6.84
CA LYS A 342 29.53 23.43 -8.15
C LYS A 342 28.78 24.70 -8.61
N ARG A 343 27.51 24.86 -8.23
CA ARG A 343 26.64 25.95 -8.72
C ARG A 343 26.43 27.04 -7.68
N ALA A 344 26.23 26.67 -6.41
CA ALA A 344 26.00 27.63 -5.35
C ALA A 344 27.29 28.00 -4.56
N GLY A 345 28.43 27.36 -4.83
CA GLY A 345 29.74 27.72 -4.28
C GLY A 345 30.02 27.22 -2.86
N PHE A 346 29.16 26.36 -2.28
CA PHE A 346 29.33 25.84 -0.92
C PHE A 346 30.36 24.71 -0.87
N ARG A 347 31.28 24.76 0.11
CA ARG A 347 32.34 23.75 0.28
C ARG A 347 31.83 22.55 1.10
N LEU A 348 31.10 21.62 0.47
CA LEU A 348 30.52 20.45 1.12
C LEU A 348 31.33 19.16 0.92
N GLY A 349 32.32 19.19 0.03
CA GLY A 349 33.14 18.02 -0.31
C GLY A 349 33.92 17.42 0.86
N ALA A 350 34.31 18.21 1.85
CA ALA A 350 35.05 17.81 3.05
C ALA A 350 34.16 17.72 4.32
N LYS A 351 32.84 17.72 4.18
CA LYS A 351 31.92 17.70 5.31
C LYS A 351 31.13 16.40 5.38
N ASP A 352 30.86 15.92 6.59
CA ASP A 352 29.89 14.87 6.88
C ASP A 352 28.49 15.43 6.70
N VAL A 353 27.61 14.66 6.05
CA VAL A 353 26.22 15.04 5.81
C VAL A 353 25.29 13.88 6.20
N PHE A 354 24.45 14.13 7.16
CA PHE A 354 23.40 13.21 7.60
C PHE A 354 22.04 13.81 7.25
N LEU A 355 21.17 13.01 6.61
CA LEU A 355 19.83 13.42 6.22
C LEU A 355 18.80 12.46 6.77
N ASN A 356 17.76 12.98 7.39
CA ASN A 356 16.66 12.20 7.93
C ASN A 356 15.32 12.77 7.48
N ILE A 357 14.45 11.91 6.98
CA ILE A 357 13.05 12.24 6.74
C ILE A 357 12.27 11.80 7.98
N THR A 358 11.55 12.75 8.59
CA THR A 358 10.76 12.49 9.80
C THR A 358 9.66 11.47 9.54
N GLY A 359 9.32 10.64 10.55
CA GLY A 359 8.30 9.59 10.43
C GLY A 359 8.78 8.29 9.79
N GLY A 360 10.08 8.18 9.39
CA GLY A 360 10.67 6.93 8.88
C GLY A 360 10.16 6.48 7.50
N ILE A 361 9.39 7.32 6.82
CA ILE A 361 8.90 7.06 5.46
C ILE A 361 10.00 7.25 4.43
N THR A 362 9.93 6.50 3.33
CA THR A 362 10.84 6.69 2.19
C THR A 362 10.17 7.57 1.16
N ILE A 363 10.87 8.63 0.72
CA ILE A 363 10.38 9.60 -0.25
C ILE A 363 11.17 9.46 -1.55
N ASP A 364 10.45 9.26 -2.63
CA ASP A 364 11.00 9.18 -4.00
C ASP A 364 10.62 10.39 -4.87
N ASP A 365 9.78 11.30 -4.36
CA ASP A 365 9.29 12.47 -5.10
C ASP A 365 10.40 13.53 -5.27
N PRO A 366 10.81 13.86 -6.52
CA PRO A 366 11.80 14.87 -6.80
C PRO A 366 11.45 16.27 -6.29
N ALA A 367 10.17 16.56 -6.06
CA ALA A 367 9.73 17.85 -5.55
C ALA A 367 10.34 18.23 -4.18
N THR A 368 10.85 17.25 -3.45
CA THR A 368 11.49 17.45 -2.14
C THR A 368 12.94 17.95 -2.22
N ASP A 369 13.56 17.91 -3.40
CA ASP A 369 14.96 18.27 -3.57
C ASP A 369 15.30 19.69 -3.07
N LEU A 370 14.44 20.66 -3.39
CA LEU A 370 14.66 22.04 -2.95
C LEU A 370 14.65 22.13 -1.43
N GLY A 371 13.71 21.44 -0.75
CA GLY A 371 13.69 21.36 0.71
C GLY A 371 14.93 20.69 1.28
N VAL A 372 15.39 19.58 0.68
CA VAL A 372 16.63 18.89 1.08
C VAL A 372 17.84 19.83 0.93
N ALA A 373 17.95 20.52 -0.19
CA ALA A 373 19.04 21.45 -0.44
C ALA A 373 19.05 22.59 0.59
N MET A 374 17.89 23.16 0.90
CA MET A 374 17.76 24.24 1.89
C MET A 374 18.03 23.74 3.32
N ALA A 375 17.64 22.51 3.68
CA ALA A 375 17.99 21.91 4.97
C ALA A 375 19.51 21.74 5.14
N ILE A 376 20.19 21.26 4.09
CA ILE A 376 21.65 21.12 4.10
C ILE A 376 22.33 22.48 4.27
N LEU A 377 21.89 23.49 3.55
CA LEU A 377 22.47 24.84 3.65
C LEU A 377 22.18 25.50 5.00
N SER A 378 20.95 25.36 5.50
CA SER A 378 20.56 25.83 6.83
C SER A 378 21.46 25.24 7.92
N SER A 379 21.74 23.92 7.86
CA SER A 379 22.67 23.28 8.79
C SER A 379 24.12 23.68 8.57
N ASN A 380 24.54 23.92 7.31
CA ASN A 380 25.93 24.30 7.01
C ASN A 380 26.29 25.69 7.50
N GLU A 381 25.35 26.63 7.39
CA GLU A 381 25.52 28.03 7.80
C GLU A 381 25.02 28.30 9.23
N ASP A 382 24.42 27.29 9.86
CA ASP A 382 23.79 27.38 11.19
C ASP A 382 22.70 28.46 11.27
N ILE A 383 21.93 28.62 10.19
CA ILE A 383 20.83 29.58 10.08
C ILE A 383 19.51 28.81 9.97
N ALA A 384 18.65 29.01 10.95
CA ALA A 384 17.35 28.39 10.94
C ALA A 384 16.40 29.00 9.90
N ILE A 385 15.60 28.15 9.25
CA ILE A 385 14.52 28.56 8.34
C ILE A 385 13.20 28.62 9.13
N GLU A 386 12.39 29.62 8.86
CA GLU A 386 11.09 29.79 9.53
C GLU A 386 10.17 28.59 9.27
N LYS A 387 9.42 28.17 10.30
CA LYS A 387 8.59 26.96 10.28
C LYS A 387 7.38 27.05 9.36
N ASP A 388 6.95 28.25 9.04
CA ASP A 388 5.85 28.54 8.15
C ASP A 388 6.26 28.62 6.67
N VAL A 389 7.52 28.28 6.37
CA VAL A 389 8.08 28.19 5.03
C VAL A 389 8.17 26.73 4.60
N CYS A 390 7.70 26.43 3.38
CA CYS A 390 7.80 25.11 2.78
C CYS A 390 8.27 25.16 1.32
N PHE A 391 8.66 23.99 0.79
CA PHE A 391 9.33 23.85 -0.50
C PHE A 391 8.67 22.81 -1.40
N ALA A 392 8.60 23.09 -2.71
CA ALA A 392 8.20 22.13 -3.72
C ALA A 392 8.91 22.41 -5.06
N GLY A 393 10.07 21.78 -5.27
CA GLY A 393 10.86 21.99 -6.48
C GLY A 393 11.89 20.90 -6.71
N GLU A 394 11.99 20.39 -7.94
CA GLU A 394 13.05 19.49 -8.35
C GLU A 394 14.30 20.29 -8.69
N VAL A 395 15.46 19.85 -8.21
CA VAL A 395 16.75 20.47 -8.49
C VAL A 395 17.45 19.74 -9.64
N GLY A 396 17.70 20.44 -10.75
CA GLY A 396 18.46 19.91 -11.87
C GLY A 396 19.96 20.06 -11.70
N LEU A 397 20.75 19.33 -12.50
CA LEU A 397 22.23 19.34 -12.45
C LEU A 397 22.86 20.71 -12.77
N GLY A 398 22.14 21.58 -13.47
CA GLY A 398 22.56 22.96 -13.73
C GLY A 398 22.27 23.92 -12.61
N GLY A 399 21.62 23.49 -11.52
CA GLY A 399 21.15 24.35 -10.43
C GLY A 399 19.77 24.95 -10.72
N GLU A 400 19.15 24.62 -11.86
CA GLU A 400 17.79 25.05 -12.19
C GLU A 400 16.74 24.38 -11.33
N ILE A 401 15.69 25.10 -10.96
CA ILE A 401 14.52 24.57 -10.25
C ILE A 401 13.46 24.21 -11.29
N ARG A 402 13.23 22.92 -11.45
CA ARG A 402 12.29 22.34 -12.42
C ARG A 402 10.85 22.35 -11.90
N PRO A 403 9.86 22.47 -12.81
CA PRO A 403 8.47 22.40 -12.42
C PRO A 403 8.11 21.00 -11.91
N VAL A 404 7.30 20.96 -10.86
CA VAL A 404 6.81 19.73 -10.24
C VAL A 404 5.37 19.46 -10.62
N GLN A 405 4.98 18.19 -10.62
CA GLN A 405 3.61 17.80 -10.91
C GLN A 405 2.68 18.21 -9.77
N ARG A 406 1.41 18.54 -10.12
CA ARG A 406 0.33 18.84 -9.18
C ARG A 406 0.71 19.90 -8.14
N VAL A 407 1.40 20.93 -8.58
CA VAL A 407 1.84 22.02 -7.71
C VAL A 407 0.69 22.68 -6.96
N GLU A 408 -0.47 22.79 -7.57
CA GLU A 408 -1.67 23.38 -6.95
C GLU A 408 -2.18 22.58 -5.76
N GLN A 409 -2.16 21.24 -5.84
CA GLN A 409 -2.53 20.37 -4.71
C GLN A 409 -1.53 20.53 -3.55
N ARG A 410 -0.23 20.66 -3.84
CA ARG A 410 0.80 20.92 -2.82
C ARG A 410 0.61 22.27 -2.15
N ILE A 411 0.30 23.30 -2.92
CA ILE A 411 0.00 24.65 -2.41
C ILE A 411 -1.23 24.62 -1.51
N THR A 412 -2.30 23.95 -1.95
CA THR A 412 -3.55 23.84 -1.18
C THR A 412 -3.34 23.10 0.14
N GLU A 413 -2.55 22.02 0.14
CA GLU A 413 -2.23 21.30 1.38
C GLU A 413 -1.37 22.13 2.32
N ALA A 414 -0.35 22.84 1.79
CA ALA A 414 0.46 23.76 2.58
C ALA A 414 -0.40 24.87 3.24
N GLU A 415 -1.29 25.49 2.47
CA GLU A 415 -2.21 26.52 2.96
C GLU A 415 -3.15 25.97 4.05
N LYS A 416 -3.73 24.78 3.83
CA LYS A 416 -4.62 24.10 4.79
C LYS A 416 -3.94 23.84 6.13
N LEU A 417 -2.63 23.55 6.12
CA LEU A 417 -1.80 23.30 7.30
C LEU A 417 -1.24 24.58 7.94
N GLY A 418 -1.56 25.74 7.39
CA GLY A 418 -1.20 27.04 7.98
C GLY A 418 0.19 27.55 7.59
N PHE A 419 0.82 27.01 6.54
CA PHE A 419 2.06 27.58 6.00
C PHE A 419 1.80 28.94 5.36
N ASN A 420 2.68 29.89 5.60
CA ASN A 420 2.59 31.25 5.09
C ASN A 420 3.33 31.45 3.76
N THR A 421 4.37 30.65 3.51
CA THR A 421 5.22 30.78 2.32
C THR A 421 5.54 29.40 1.71
N ILE A 422 5.41 29.31 0.38
CA ILE A 422 5.86 28.12 -0.37
C ILE A 422 6.78 28.54 -1.51
N PHE A 423 7.96 27.90 -1.59
CA PHE A 423 8.91 28.06 -2.68
C PHE A 423 8.65 27.01 -3.76
N ILE A 424 8.46 27.46 -5.00
CA ILE A 424 8.20 26.59 -6.15
C ILE A 424 9.00 27.01 -7.36
N SER A 425 9.06 26.15 -8.39
CA SER A 425 9.67 26.52 -9.65
C SER A 425 8.93 27.68 -10.33
N LYS A 426 9.69 28.65 -10.88
CA LYS A 426 9.16 29.72 -11.72
C LYS A 426 8.39 29.21 -12.94
N TYR A 427 8.72 28.02 -13.41
CA TYR A 427 8.13 27.41 -14.59
C TYR A 427 6.85 26.60 -14.31
N ASN A 428 6.43 26.50 -13.04
CA ASN A 428 5.13 25.92 -12.70
C ASN A 428 4.01 26.86 -13.18
N LYS A 429 3.05 26.27 -13.89
CA LYS A 429 1.78 26.95 -14.24
C LYS A 429 0.81 26.79 -13.08
N ILE A 430 0.26 27.89 -12.60
CA ILE A 430 -0.67 27.94 -11.48
C ILE A 430 -1.92 28.68 -11.96
N ALA A 431 -3.08 28.06 -11.81
CA ALA A 431 -4.38 28.66 -12.10
C ALA A 431 -5.19 28.96 -10.81
N LEU A 432 -4.62 28.69 -9.63
CA LEU A 432 -5.27 28.96 -8.35
C LEU A 432 -5.61 30.46 -8.21
N LYS A 433 -6.86 30.73 -7.93
CA LYS A 433 -7.38 32.07 -7.59
C LYS A 433 -7.63 32.11 -6.08
N ASN A 434 -7.23 33.21 -5.44
CA ASN A 434 -7.48 33.48 -4.01
C ASN A 434 -6.72 32.59 -3.01
N THR A 435 -5.44 32.31 -3.24
CA THR A 435 -4.57 31.69 -2.23
C THR A 435 -4.10 32.73 -1.21
N LYS A 436 -4.09 32.36 0.07
CA LYS A 436 -3.56 33.21 1.17
C LYS A 436 -2.07 33.02 1.36
N ILE A 437 -1.54 31.85 0.96
CA ILE A 437 -0.12 31.54 1.07
C ILE A 437 0.70 32.35 0.06
N LYS A 438 1.83 32.93 0.49
CA LYS A 438 2.80 33.61 -0.36
C LYS A 438 3.52 32.57 -1.23
N ILE A 439 3.44 32.72 -2.55
CA ILE A 439 4.09 31.85 -3.50
C ILE A 439 5.35 32.51 -4.02
N VAL A 440 6.53 32.00 -3.62
CA VAL A 440 7.85 32.45 -4.08
C VAL A 440 8.27 31.58 -5.26
N LYS A 441 8.47 32.25 -6.42
CA LYS A 441 8.83 31.57 -7.67
C LYS A 441 10.31 31.73 -7.94
N VAL A 442 11.06 30.61 -7.90
CA VAL A 442 12.51 30.58 -8.11
C VAL A 442 12.88 29.85 -9.41
N ALA A 443 13.85 30.33 -10.14
CA ALA A 443 14.35 29.71 -11.36
C ALA A 443 15.57 28.83 -11.11
N LYS A 444 16.42 29.26 -10.17
CA LYS A 444 17.66 28.60 -9.78
C LYS A 444 17.77 28.47 -8.27
N ILE A 445 18.68 27.62 -7.84
CA ILE A 445 18.92 27.39 -6.42
C ILE A 445 19.44 28.63 -5.72
N GLU A 446 20.26 29.47 -6.43
CA GLU A 446 20.78 30.73 -5.92
C GLU A 446 19.66 31.74 -5.62
N ASP A 447 18.57 31.73 -6.40
CA ASP A 447 17.41 32.61 -6.14
C ASP A 447 16.76 32.24 -4.80
N ALA A 448 16.63 30.94 -4.50
CA ALA A 448 16.07 30.50 -3.24
C ALA A 448 16.96 30.81 -2.04
N ILE A 449 18.29 30.75 -2.24
CA ILE A 449 19.29 31.10 -1.22
C ILE A 449 19.21 32.60 -0.91
N GLY A 450 19.15 33.45 -1.94
CA GLY A 450 19.04 34.89 -1.77
C GLY A 450 17.75 35.33 -1.06
N GLU A 451 16.63 34.65 -1.29
CA GLU A 451 15.36 34.96 -0.63
C GLU A 451 15.28 34.47 0.84
N LEU A 452 16.07 33.46 1.21
CA LEU A 452 16.03 32.84 2.55
C LEU A 452 17.16 33.33 3.48
N PHE A 453 18.33 33.55 2.94
CA PHE A 453 19.57 33.85 3.71
C PHE A 453 20.21 35.19 3.35
N GLY A 454 19.71 35.86 2.31
CA GLY A 454 20.19 37.22 1.86
C GLY A 454 19.39 38.28 2.49
#